data_b1e068a5c85a0575b3a92a27ac02890b
#
_entry.id   b1e068a5c85a0575b3a92a27ac02890b
#
_cell.length_a   1.000
_cell.length_b   1.000
_cell.length_c   1.000
_cell.angle_alpha   90.00
_cell.angle_beta   90.00
_cell.angle_gamma   90.00
#
_symmetry.space_group_name_H-M   'P 1'
#
loop_
_entity.id
_entity.type
_entity.pdbx_description
1 polymer ?
#
loop_
_entity_poly.entity_id
_entity_poly.type
_entity_poly.pdbx_seq_one_letter_code
_entity_poly.pdbx_strand_id
1 'polypeptide(L)'
;MGKIDREPVESSSGAPLPSPAESGREGGRVEEYFRWDPLDDPRFSPLIVGSGSIGGKGRSLLFAMARIWDSGEETLKRVIFPRSLFIAADAFDEVLSGIPDLEKLKAGDPGELEAAFLKASLPERVSLAVRAFLEEVTDPIIVRSSSVLEDSLKYSFAGKYLSTFEFNDGELSLEERCEKVEGDIKKIYARTFFPVALAYRRKHGMGDDRMGIILMRVAGKWRGRYYYPTMAGVGFSRYYRRWTSRIKSEDGIIRLVFGMGTTSTKRGYARTFALTLPCLRPEGQNPFNIMRHSQEHFQVIDREQKELVTVDVKQIWEDIFPYHSCFPDYAQVYSPDDQGGYFTPVSRRGTMIQKGEKVCFTFEEFACRSNHFFDRMKKLLSLLDREMGVPADVEFAYHPGEDLVEVLQARPLWISDQDRRVEIPDLTNRTVILKADRMVTHGMRENIPWLVYIDHHIYAGETRFHDVARAVGAVNEKLRGERYILAAPGRVGSSNPLLGVPVQYDEITQCCCIAEIGFPKEGYMPELSFGTHFFTDLEIDGILYMPVYEGAKNNIFDEEFLNSAPYATGPHPAVRLYGGSFSVYTDGDRNLGVITADRIDEASSPFCS
;
A
#
# COMPACT_ATOMS: atom_id res chain seq x y z
N MET A 1 51.10 28.13 -13.87
CA MET A 1 50.24 29.13 -14.55
C MET A 1 49.54 28.42 -15.69
N GLY A 2 48.25 28.26 -15.64
CA GLY A 2 47.41 27.58 -16.64
C GLY A 2 46.10 27.23 -15.98
N LYS A 3 45.17 28.21 -15.93
CA LYS A 3 43.77 27.96 -15.55
C LYS A 3 43.14 27.08 -16.62
N ILE A 4 42.60 25.94 -16.19
CA ILE A 4 41.70 25.15 -17.01
C ILE A 4 40.28 25.58 -16.62
N ASP A 5 39.65 26.33 -17.50
CA ASP A 5 38.23 26.66 -17.42
C ASP A 5 37.43 25.38 -17.57
N ARG A 6 36.67 25.02 -16.54
CA ARG A 6 35.63 23.99 -16.62
C ARG A 6 34.33 24.62 -17.10
N GLU A 7 33.94 24.34 -18.30
CA GLU A 7 32.60 24.58 -18.76
C GLU A 7 31.60 23.78 -17.90
N PRO A 8 30.43 24.36 -17.55
CA PRO A 8 29.40 23.62 -16.83
C PRO A 8 28.77 22.60 -17.76
N VAL A 9 28.83 21.34 -17.33
CA VAL A 9 28.06 20.26 -17.96
C VAL A 9 26.58 20.57 -17.74
N GLU A 10 25.86 20.83 -18.82
CA GLU A 10 24.41 20.98 -18.83
C GLU A 10 23.78 19.69 -18.29
N SER A 11 23.11 19.80 -17.14
CA SER A 11 22.30 18.73 -16.56
C SER A 11 21.13 18.45 -17.50
N SER A 12 21.15 17.26 -18.10
CA SER A 12 20.06 16.73 -18.91
C SER A 12 18.75 16.70 -18.11
N SER A 13 17.82 17.51 -18.52
CA SER A 13 16.36 17.53 -18.33
C SER A 13 15.77 16.48 -17.38
N GLY A 14 15.70 16.79 -16.10
CA GLY A 14 14.68 16.29 -15.22
C GLY A 14 13.30 16.80 -15.69
N ALA A 15 12.25 15.96 -15.63
CA ALA A 15 10.91 16.41 -15.92
C ALA A 15 10.56 17.68 -15.14
N PRO A 16 9.89 18.67 -15.75
CA PRO A 16 9.65 19.95 -15.10
C PRO A 16 8.82 19.74 -13.83
N LEU A 17 9.30 20.32 -12.73
CA LEU A 17 8.54 20.46 -11.49
C LEU A 17 7.22 21.17 -11.81
N PRO A 18 6.09 20.79 -11.21
CA PRO A 18 4.84 21.52 -11.38
C PRO A 18 5.04 22.96 -10.92
N SER A 19 4.56 23.91 -11.74
CA SER A 19 4.62 25.34 -11.43
C SER A 19 3.93 25.61 -10.08
N PRO A 20 4.50 26.48 -9.23
CA PRO A 20 3.89 26.82 -7.95
C PRO A 20 2.66 27.69 -8.20
N ALA A 21 1.48 27.10 -8.13
CA ALA A 21 0.22 27.81 -8.05
C ALA A 21 -0.13 28.00 -6.57
N GLU A 22 0.05 29.19 -6.08
CA GLU A 22 -0.62 29.88 -4.97
C GLU A 22 -1.04 29.05 -3.73
N SER A 23 -0.07 28.50 -2.99
CA SER A 23 -0.20 28.22 -1.55
C SER A 23 1.14 28.48 -0.88
N GLY A 24 1.31 29.68 -0.39
CA GLY A 24 2.61 30.29 -0.05
C GLY A 24 3.33 29.75 1.20
N ARG A 25 3.00 28.57 1.73
CA ARG A 25 3.77 27.90 2.79
C ARG A 25 3.93 26.39 2.57
N GLU A 26 2.98 25.71 1.96
CA GLU A 26 3.06 24.26 1.70
C GLU A 26 3.94 23.95 0.48
N GLY A 27 3.90 24.77 -0.58
CA GLY A 27 4.74 24.60 -1.76
C GLY A 27 6.25 24.67 -1.44
N GLY A 28 6.67 25.52 -0.52
CA GLY A 28 8.08 25.66 -0.13
C GLY A 28 8.65 24.42 0.58
N ARG A 29 7.85 23.70 1.36
CA ARG A 29 8.30 22.50 2.09
C ARG A 29 8.43 21.27 1.20
N VAL A 30 7.54 21.11 0.23
CA VAL A 30 7.66 20.04 -0.77
C VAL A 30 8.96 20.21 -1.56
N GLU A 31 9.27 21.43 -1.98
CA GLU A 31 10.54 21.71 -2.66
C GLU A 31 11.76 21.49 -1.74
N GLU A 32 11.68 21.85 -0.48
CA GLU A 32 12.72 21.58 0.51
C GLU A 32 12.95 20.09 0.69
N TYR A 33 11.87 19.29 0.81
CA TYR A 33 11.94 17.83 0.87
C TYR A 33 12.68 17.25 -0.34
N PHE A 34 12.39 17.72 -1.57
CA PHE A 34 13.05 17.21 -2.78
C PHE A 34 14.49 17.67 -2.95
N ARG A 35 14.85 18.83 -2.41
CA ARG A 35 16.23 19.37 -2.45
C ARG A 35 17.12 18.76 -1.37
N TRP A 36 16.53 18.21 -0.32
CA TRP A 36 17.32 17.63 0.76
C TRP A 36 18.09 16.39 0.28
N ASP A 37 19.40 16.39 0.52
CA ASP A 37 20.30 15.29 0.17
C ASP A 37 20.92 14.70 1.45
N PRO A 38 20.78 13.40 1.72
CA PRO A 38 21.40 12.77 2.89
C PRO A 38 22.93 12.78 2.84
N LEU A 39 23.54 12.96 1.67
CA LEU A 39 25.00 13.07 1.54
C LEU A 39 25.55 14.38 2.10
N ASP A 40 24.72 15.42 2.20
CA ASP A 40 25.08 16.70 2.82
C ASP A 40 25.03 16.67 4.35
N ASP A 41 24.43 15.61 4.94
CA ASP A 41 24.32 15.46 6.39
C ASP A 41 25.37 14.46 6.92
N PRO A 42 26.41 14.92 7.65
CA PRO A 42 27.49 14.08 8.10
C PRO A 42 27.06 12.94 9.04
N ARG A 43 25.86 13.01 9.63
CA ARG A 43 25.30 11.94 10.47
C ARG A 43 25.06 10.65 9.69
N PHE A 44 24.82 10.76 8.38
CA PHE A 44 24.51 9.62 7.52
C PHE A 44 25.72 9.07 6.74
N SER A 45 26.83 9.81 6.72
CA SER A 45 28.05 9.34 6.04
C SER A 45 28.49 7.91 6.41
N PRO A 46 28.40 7.46 7.68
CA PRO A 46 28.75 6.08 8.04
C PRO A 46 27.76 5.03 7.54
N LEU A 47 26.58 5.44 7.09
CA LEU A 47 25.51 4.53 6.63
C LEU A 47 25.47 4.42 5.11
N ILE A 48 26.17 5.30 4.37
CA ILE A 48 26.07 5.41 2.92
C ILE A 48 27.38 4.98 2.28
N VAL A 49 27.32 4.11 1.28
CA VAL A 49 28.45 3.66 0.47
C VAL A 49 28.27 4.10 -0.97
N GLY A 50 29.28 4.81 -1.47
CA GLY A 50 29.27 5.37 -2.82
C GLY A 50 28.84 6.84 -2.86
N SER A 51 28.44 7.29 -4.02
CA SER A 51 28.09 8.67 -4.31
C SER A 51 26.86 8.79 -5.20
N GLY A 52 26.21 9.95 -5.20
CA GLY A 52 24.96 10.18 -5.92
C GLY A 52 23.74 9.69 -5.16
N SER A 53 22.65 9.38 -5.87
CA SER A 53 21.38 9.06 -5.23
C SER A 53 21.39 7.68 -4.56
N ILE A 54 20.83 7.60 -3.36
CA ILE A 54 20.53 6.34 -2.68
C ILE A 54 19.10 5.84 -3.00
N GLY A 55 18.43 6.48 -3.95
CA GLY A 55 17.06 6.18 -4.36
C GLY A 55 16.00 6.67 -3.38
N GLY A 56 14.74 6.65 -3.83
CA GLY A 56 13.63 7.28 -3.12
C GLY A 56 13.33 6.70 -1.75
N LYS A 57 13.34 5.38 -1.62
CA LYS A 57 13.10 4.74 -0.31
C LYS A 57 14.19 5.10 0.70
N GLY A 58 15.46 5.04 0.25
CA GLY A 58 16.61 5.39 1.10
C GLY A 58 16.56 6.83 1.56
N ARG A 59 16.38 7.76 0.61
CA ARG A 59 16.29 9.20 0.88
C ARG A 59 15.14 9.53 1.83
N SER A 60 13.96 9.00 1.58
CA SER A 60 12.77 9.24 2.43
C SER A 60 12.95 8.71 3.85
N LEU A 61 13.59 7.54 4.00
CA LEU A 61 13.85 6.97 5.32
C LEU A 61 14.86 7.82 6.11
N LEU A 62 15.96 8.23 5.48
CA LEU A 62 16.97 9.11 6.12
C LEU A 62 16.42 10.50 6.41
N PHE A 63 15.55 11.04 5.53
CA PHE A 63 14.82 12.28 5.80
C PHE A 63 13.97 12.16 7.07
N ALA A 64 13.17 11.11 7.18
CA ALA A 64 12.35 10.88 8.36
C ALA A 64 13.22 10.77 9.63
N MET A 65 14.34 10.04 9.54
CA MET A 65 15.31 9.91 10.63
C MET A 65 15.87 11.27 11.07
N ALA A 66 16.32 12.10 10.13
CA ALA A 66 16.83 13.45 10.40
C ALA A 66 15.77 14.31 11.11
N ARG A 67 14.56 14.38 10.55
CA ARG A 67 13.47 15.21 11.10
C ARG A 67 12.99 14.75 12.48
N ILE A 68 12.97 13.45 12.74
CA ILE A 68 12.65 12.91 14.07
C ILE A 68 13.73 13.30 15.08
N TRP A 69 15.02 13.15 14.74
CA TRP A 69 16.11 13.53 15.63
C TRP A 69 16.14 15.03 15.92
N ASP A 70 15.89 15.84 14.90
CA ASP A 70 15.94 17.31 15.00
C ASP A 70 14.70 17.90 15.69
N SER A 71 13.60 17.12 15.82
CA SER A 71 12.33 17.59 16.38
C SER A 71 12.41 17.96 17.86
N GLY A 72 13.32 17.35 18.61
CA GLY A 72 13.40 17.50 20.07
C GLY A 72 12.18 16.98 20.84
N GLU A 73 11.23 16.35 20.17
CA GLU A 73 9.97 15.86 20.76
C GLU A 73 10.24 14.64 21.66
N GLU A 74 9.97 14.76 22.95
CA GLU A 74 10.28 13.74 23.96
C GLU A 74 9.61 12.39 23.65
N THR A 75 8.38 12.41 23.18
CA THR A 75 7.63 11.20 22.82
C THR A 75 8.25 10.45 21.64
N LEU A 76 8.96 11.16 20.75
CA LEU A 76 9.61 10.58 19.57
C LEU A 76 11.01 10.01 19.88
N LYS A 77 11.57 10.20 21.07
CA LYS A 77 12.80 9.50 21.52
C LYS A 77 12.62 7.97 21.57
N ARG A 78 11.38 7.50 21.60
CA ARG A 78 11.01 6.07 21.54
C ARG A 78 10.76 5.57 20.11
N VAL A 79 11.07 6.41 19.10
CA VAL A 79 11.09 6.02 17.69
C VAL A 79 12.53 5.73 17.29
N ILE A 80 12.75 4.51 16.82
CA ILE A 80 14.06 4.02 16.40
C ILE A 80 14.02 3.57 14.94
N PHE A 81 15.18 3.28 14.38
CA PHE A 81 15.35 2.78 13.02
C PHE A 81 16.20 1.51 13.06
N PRO A 82 15.89 0.50 12.22
CA PRO A 82 16.72 -0.70 12.16
C PRO A 82 18.11 -0.38 11.62
N ARG A 83 19.11 -1.15 12.06
CA ARG A 83 20.46 -1.05 11.49
C ARG A 83 20.38 -1.22 9.99
N SER A 84 20.88 -0.25 9.24
CA SER A 84 20.77 -0.19 7.79
C SER A 84 22.07 0.26 7.15
N LEU A 85 22.31 -0.19 5.92
CA LEU A 85 23.38 0.26 5.02
C LEU A 85 22.74 0.65 3.69
N PHE A 86 23.13 1.81 3.16
CA PHE A 86 22.62 2.34 1.91
C PHE A 86 23.74 2.32 0.85
N ILE A 87 23.51 1.68 -0.29
CA ILE A 87 24.43 1.63 -1.41
C ILE A 87 23.90 2.58 -2.48
N ALA A 88 24.70 3.56 -2.85
CA ALA A 88 24.31 4.58 -3.82
C ALA A 88 24.34 4.04 -5.26
N ALA A 89 23.64 4.74 -6.14
CA ALA A 89 23.42 4.31 -7.53
C ALA A 89 24.70 4.34 -8.41
N ASP A 90 25.78 4.96 -7.98
CA ASP A 90 27.07 4.86 -8.69
C ASP A 90 27.61 3.42 -8.71
N ALA A 91 27.34 2.61 -7.69
CA ALA A 91 27.67 1.19 -7.69
C ALA A 91 26.89 0.40 -8.77
N PHE A 92 25.62 0.76 -9.00
CA PHE A 92 24.82 0.20 -10.09
C PHE A 92 25.44 0.53 -11.45
N ASP A 93 25.81 1.80 -11.68
CA ASP A 93 26.41 2.24 -12.93
C ASP A 93 27.75 1.53 -13.21
N GLU A 94 28.58 1.30 -12.18
CA GLU A 94 29.82 0.57 -12.30
C GLU A 94 29.58 -0.91 -12.70
N VAL A 95 28.59 -1.56 -12.08
CA VAL A 95 28.21 -2.93 -12.45
C VAL A 95 27.73 -2.99 -13.90
N LEU A 96 26.90 -2.06 -14.34
CA LEU A 96 26.42 -1.98 -15.72
C LEU A 96 27.58 -1.85 -16.72
N SER A 97 28.57 -1.02 -16.41
CA SER A 97 29.74 -0.79 -17.27
C SER A 97 30.59 -2.06 -17.46
N GLY A 98 30.51 -2.99 -16.51
CA GLY A 98 31.22 -4.27 -16.55
C GLY A 98 30.49 -5.39 -17.30
N ILE A 99 29.24 -5.18 -17.75
CA ILE A 99 28.47 -6.22 -18.44
C ILE A 99 28.56 -6.03 -19.96
N PRO A 100 29.18 -6.97 -20.70
CA PRO A 100 29.24 -6.92 -22.14
C PRO A 100 27.85 -7.06 -22.79
N ASP A 101 27.65 -6.40 -23.91
CA ASP A 101 26.43 -6.51 -24.73
C ASP A 101 25.11 -6.29 -23.98
N LEU A 102 25.12 -5.42 -22.96
CA LEU A 102 23.99 -5.17 -22.07
C LEU A 102 22.68 -4.87 -22.82
N GLU A 103 22.71 -4.05 -23.87
CA GLU A 103 21.51 -3.71 -24.65
C GLU A 103 20.89 -4.92 -25.37
N LYS A 104 21.74 -5.87 -25.81
CA LYS A 104 21.26 -7.13 -26.39
C LYS A 104 20.62 -8.01 -25.32
N LEU A 105 21.22 -8.07 -24.12
CA LEU A 105 20.68 -8.82 -22.98
C LEU A 105 19.33 -8.24 -22.49
N LYS A 106 19.18 -6.92 -22.45
CA LYS A 106 17.91 -6.24 -22.11
C LYS A 106 16.77 -6.60 -23.06
N ALA A 107 17.10 -6.86 -24.34
CA ALA A 107 16.13 -7.25 -25.37
C ALA A 107 15.90 -8.77 -25.46
N GLY A 108 16.70 -9.56 -24.74
CA GLY A 108 16.71 -11.02 -24.77
C GLY A 108 15.93 -11.68 -23.64
N ASP A 109 16.37 -12.87 -23.27
CA ASP A 109 15.80 -13.66 -22.16
C ASP A 109 16.15 -13.04 -20.80
N PRO A 110 15.17 -12.83 -19.91
CA PRO A 110 15.42 -12.31 -18.56
C PRO A 110 16.36 -13.20 -17.71
N GLY A 111 16.37 -14.51 -17.94
CA GLY A 111 17.28 -15.44 -17.25
C GLY A 111 18.73 -15.26 -17.68
N GLU A 112 18.99 -15.03 -18.97
CA GLU A 112 20.35 -14.72 -19.47
C GLU A 112 20.85 -13.38 -18.91
N LEU A 113 19.97 -12.39 -18.84
CA LEU A 113 20.26 -11.09 -18.25
C LEU A 113 20.64 -11.25 -16.76
N GLU A 114 19.82 -11.95 -15.96
CA GLU A 114 20.11 -12.18 -14.54
C GLU A 114 21.43 -12.95 -14.35
N ALA A 115 21.70 -13.95 -15.18
CA ALA A 115 22.95 -14.71 -15.13
C ALA A 115 24.18 -13.84 -15.45
N ALA A 116 24.06 -12.86 -16.34
CA ALA A 116 25.14 -11.90 -16.65
C ALA A 116 25.44 -11.00 -15.45
N PHE A 117 24.40 -10.48 -14.75
CA PHE A 117 24.57 -9.70 -13.53
C PHE A 117 25.19 -10.51 -12.41
N LEU A 118 24.80 -11.77 -12.23
CA LEU A 118 25.38 -12.64 -11.20
C LEU A 118 26.88 -12.88 -11.39
N LYS A 119 27.36 -12.90 -12.66
CA LYS A 119 28.78 -13.03 -12.99
C LYS A 119 29.56 -11.73 -12.85
N ALA A 120 28.88 -10.57 -12.87
CA ALA A 120 29.54 -9.28 -12.73
C ALA A 120 30.11 -9.11 -11.32
N SER A 121 31.20 -8.34 -11.21
CA SER A 121 31.79 -7.99 -9.91
C SER A 121 31.12 -6.75 -9.33
N LEU A 122 30.85 -6.75 -8.04
CA LEU A 122 30.52 -5.53 -7.31
C LEU A 122 31.78 -4.68 -7.09
N PRO A 123 31.66 -3.36 -6.98
CA PRO A 123 32.78 -2.50 -6.55
C PRO A 123 33.32 -2.94 -5.18
N GLU A 124 34.65 -2.97 -5.02
CA GLU A 124 35.31 -3.42 -3.77
C GLU A 124 34.78 -2.72 -2.52
N ARG A 125 34.52 -1.40 -2.61
CA ARG A 125 33.93 -0.63 -1.50
C ARG A 125 32.58 -1.16 -1.03
N VAL A 126 31.77 -1.72 -1.97
CA VAL A 126 30.47 -2.31 -1.65
C VAL A 126 30.65 -3.63 -0.92
N SER A 127 31.52 -4.52 -1.43
CA SER A 127 31.82 -5.80 -0.79
C SER A 127 32.40 -5.63 0.62
N LEU A 128 33.29 -4.67 0.82
CA LEU A 128 33.85 -4.33 2.14
C LEU A 128 32.75 -3.83 3.10
N ALA A 129 31.85 -2.97 2.63
CA ALA A 129 30.77 -2.44 3.45
C ALA A 129 29.71 -3.49 3.79
N VAL A 130 29.35 -4.37 2.84
CA VAL A 130 28.49 -5.54 3.08
C VAL A 130 29.10 -6.43 4.16
N ARG A 131 30.39 -6.73 4.05
CA ARG A 131 31.11 -7.52 5.05
C ARG A 131 31.05 -6.89 6.44
N ALA A 132 31.38 -5.60 6.55
CA ALA A 132 31.34 -4.89 7.83
C ALA A 132 29.93 -4.86 8.42
N PHE A 133 28.90 -4.68 7.60
CA PHE A 133 27.50 -4.72 8.03
C PHE A 133 27.13 -6.12 8.58
N LEU A 134 27.54 -7.20 7.92
CA LEU A 134 27.24 -8.57 8.32
C LEU A 134 28.07 -9.05 9.53
N GLU A 135 29.22 -8.46 9.80
CA GLU A 135 29.97 -8.68 11.05
C GLU A 135 29.20 -8.16 12.27
N GLU A 136 28.48 -7.03 12.13
CA GLU A 136 27.68 -6.44 13.21
C GLU A 136 26.28 -7.04 13.31
N VAL A 137 25.65 -7.44 12.18
CA VAL A 137 24.26 -7.89 12.10
C VAL A 137 24.21 -9.39 11.85
N THR A 138 23.73 -10.13 12.84
CA THR A 138 23.51 -11.59 12.76
C THR A 138 22.04 -11.98 12.74
N ASP A 139 21.15 -11.02 12.93
CA ASP A 139 19.70 -11.20 12.76
C ASP A 139 19.33 -11.29 11.26
N PRO A 140 18.14 -11.80 10.92
CA PRO A 140 17.65 -11.78 9.56
C PRO A 140 17.68 -10.37 8.95
N ILE A 141 18.00 -10.31 7.66
CA ILE A 141 18.10 -9.05 6.91
C ILE A 141 17.18 -9.04 5.70
N ILE A 142 16.86 -7.86 5.24
CA ILE A 142 16.18 -7.62 3.98
C ILE A 142 17.08 -6.79 3.06
N VAL A 143 17.21 -7.21 1.81
CA VAL A 143 17.86 -6.46 0.73
C VAL A 143 16.76 -5.82 -0.11
N ARG A 144 16.69 -4.49 -0.13
CA ARG A 144 15.60 -3.74 -0.75
C ARG A 144 16.10 -2.89 -1.92
N SER A 145 15.35 -2.91 -3.01
CA SER A 145 15.51 -1.92 -4.08
C SER A 145 15.16 -0.52 -3.58
N SER A 146 15.90 0.46 -4.05
CA SER A 146 15.63 1.88 -3.85
C SER A 146 15.89 2.63 -5.16
N SER A 147 14.87 2.68 -6.00
CA SER A 147 14.94 3.26 -7.33
C SER A 147 15.06 4.79 -7.26
N VAL A 148 15.82 5.39 -8.16
CA VAL A 148 15.93 6.85 -8.28
C VAL A 148 14.62 7.44 -8.80
N LEU A 149 13.88 6.72 -9.64
CA LEU A 149 12.57 7.16 -10.15
C LEU A 149 11.47 7.11 -9.09
N GLU A 150 11.66 6.37 -7.98
CA GLU A 150 10.73 6.37 -6.84
C GLU A 150 10.69 7.71 -6.09
N ASP A 151 11.64 8.61 -6.35
CA ASP A 151 11.63 9.99 -5.82
C ASP A 151 10.52 10.87 -6.44
N SER A 152 9.87 10.42 -7.53
CA SER A 152 8.78 11.18 -8.12
C SER A 152 7.48 10.95 -7.35
N LEU A 153 6.79 12.03 -6.98
CA LEU A 153 5.47 11.95 -6.33
C LEU A 153 4.37 11.33 -7.23
N LYS A 154 4.59 11.31 -8.55
CA LYS A 154 3.56 10.93 -9.53
C LYS A 154 3.39 9.44 -9.71
N TYR A 155 4.35 8.61 -9.31
CA TYR A 155 4.37 7.21 -9.70
C TYR A 155 4.71 6.30 -8.53
N SER A 156 4.02 5.17 -8.43
CA SER A 156 4.33 4.15 -7.46
C SER A 156 5.03 2.96 -8.10
N PHE A 157 6.18 2.62 -7.56
CA PHE A 157 6.92 1.42 -7.95
C PHE A 157 6.67 0.25 -6.98
N ALA A 158 5.65 0.32 -6.12
CA ALA A 158 5.31 -0.75 -5.21
C ALA A 158 5.12 -2.07 -5.95
N GLY A 159 5.84 -3.11 -5.53
CA GLY A 159 5.80 -4.44 -6.15
C GLY A 159 6.40 -4.55 -7.55
N LYS A 160 7.03 -3.50 -8.09
CA LYS A 160 7.67 -3.54 -9.41
C LYS A 160 9.12 -4.00 -9.35
N TYR A 161 9.78 -3.78 -8.25
CA TYR A 161 11.17 -4.18 -8.01
C TYR A 161 11.28 -5.24 -6.92
N LEU A 162 12.34 -6.02 -6.98
CA LEU A 162 12.60 -7.13 -6.05
C LEU A 162 13.04 -6.60 -4.69
N SER A 163 12.60 -7.29 -3.64
CA SER A 163 13.21 -7.27 -2.30
C SER A 163 13.35 -8.70 -1.84
N THR A 164 14.47 -9.05 -1.23
CA THR A 164 14.80 -10.40 -0.79
C THR A 164 15.02 -10.43 0.71
N PHE A 165 14.64 -11.55 1.34
CA PHE A 165 14.95 -11.82 2.75
C PHE A 165 16.10 -12.82 2.81
N GLU A 166 17.11 -12.52 3.63
CA GLU A 166 18.17 -13.42 3.97
C GLU A 166 18.10 -13.81 5.44
N PHE A 167 18.14 -15.09 5.69
CA PHE A 167 18.05 -15.65 7.03
C PHE A 167 19.20 -15.20 7.93
N ASN A 168 20.40 -15.04 7.37
CA ASN A 168 21.59 -14.45 7.99
C ASN A 168 21.90 -15.02 9.38
N ASP A 169 21.82 -16.33 9.55
CA ASP A 169 22.18 -16.96 10.81
C ASP A 169 23.68 -17.24 10.93
N GLY A 170 24.13 -17.46 12.16
CA GLY A 170 25.53 -17.75 12.46
C GLY A 170 25.99 -19.18 12.09
N GLU A 171 25.14 -20.01 11.44
CA GLU A 171 25.54 -21.33 10.95
C GLU A 171 26.36 -21.24 9.68
N LEU A 172 26.17 -20.17 8.89
CA LEU A 172 26.99 -19.89 7.71
C LEU A 172 28.22 -19.07 8.10
N SER A 173 29.32 -19.30 7.40
CA SER A 173 30.49 -18.44 7.49
C SER A 173 30.16 -17.02 7.05
N LEU A 174 30.95 -16.05 7.47
CA LEU A 174 30.77 -14.66 7.03
C LEU A 174 30.90 -14.55 5.50
N GLU A 175 31.81 -15.30 4.91
CA GLU A 175 32.02 -15.35 3.45
C GLU A 175 30.77 -15.82 2.73
N GLU A 176 30.15 -16.93 3.15
CA GLU A 176 28.89 -17.44 2.56
C GLU A 176 27.75 -16.45 2.71
N ARG A 177 27.65 -15.75 3.84
CA ARG A 177 26.64 -14.70 4.05
C ARG A 177 26.87 -13.52 3.10
N CYS A 178 28.12 -13.09 2.92
CA CYS A 178 28.49 -12.04 1.97
C CYS A 178 28.11 -12.43 0.53
N GLU A 179 28.47 -13.63 0.09
CA GLU A 179 28.16 -14.14 -1.26
C GLU A 179 26.66 -14.13 -1.55
N LYS A 180 25.82 -14.53 -0.58
CA LYS A 180 24.36 -14.50 -0.73
C LYS A 180 23.83 -13.08 -0.89
N VAL A 181 24.24 -12.16 -0.01
CA VAL A 181 23.79 -10.77 -0.05
C VAL A 181 24.26 -10.07 -1.31
N GLU A 182 25.51 -10.28 -1.73
CA GLU A 182 26.02 -9.75 -2.99
C GLU A 182 25.28 -10.33 -4.21
N GLY A 183 24.93 -11.61 -4.16
CA GLY A 183 24.06 -12.24 -5.16
C GLY A 183 22.69 -11.58 -5.26
N ASP A 184 22.09 -11.24 -4.13
CA ASP A 184 20.80 -10.58 -4.09
C ASP A 184 20.85 -9.13 -4.58
N ILE A 185 21.90 -8.39 -4.25
CA ILE A 185 22.15 -7.06 -4.82
C ILE A 185 22.19 -7.14 -6.35
N LYS A 186 22.95 -8.08 -6.91
CA LYS A 186 23.07 -8.30 -8.37
C LYS A 186 21.73 -8.69 -9.00
N LYS A 187 20.93 -9.54 -8.35
CA LYS A 187 19.57 -9.88 -8.81
C LYS A 187 18.65 -8.65 -8.84
N ILE A 188 18.68 -7.81 -7.80
CA ILE A 188 17.90 -6.58 -7.77
C ILE A 188 18.30 -5.65 -8.91
N TYR A 189 19.60 -5.51 -9.18
CA TYR A 189 20.10 -4.73 -10.31
C TYR A 189 19.60 -5.27 -11.65
N ALA A 190 19.65 -6.59 -11.88
CA ALA A 190 19.13 -7.22 -13.09
C ALA A 190 17.62 -6.97 -13.26
N ARG A 191 16.85 -7.05 -12.17
CA ARG A 191 15.39 -6.88 -12.19
C ARG A 191 14.94 -5.48 -12.59
N THR A 192 15.82 -4.48 -12.53
CA THR A 192 15.55 -3.12 -13.05
C THR A 192 15.21 -3.15 -14.55
N PHE A 193 15.69 -4.14 -15.29
CA PHE A 193 15.48 -4.29 -16.72
C PHE A 193 14.49 -5.40 -17.12
N PHE A 194 13.79 -5.98 -16.16
CA PHE A 194 12.80 -7.01 -16.45
C PHE A 194 11.55 -6.45 -17.13
N PRO A 195 10.82 -7.26 -17.92
CA PRO A 195 9.69 -6.82 -18.73
C PRO A 195 8.64 -6.00 -17.95
N VAL A 196 8.35 -6.39 -16.70
CA VAL A 196 7.39 -5.70 -15.83
C VAL A 196 7.83 -4.27 -15.52
N ALA A 197 9.10 -4.08 -15.13
CA ALA A 197 9.66 -2.77 -14.82
C ALA A 197 9.76 -1.89 -16.08
N LEU A 198 10.20 -2.47 -17.20
CA LEU A 198 10.30 -1.77 -18.49
C LEU A 198 8.92 -1.37 -19.02
N ALA A 199 7.91 -2.25 -18.93
CA ALA A 199 6.55 -1.94 -19.37
C ALA A 199 5.94 -0.79 -18.55
N TYR A 200 6.15 -0.81 -17.23
CA TYR A 200 5.69 0.25 -16.35
C TYR A 200 6.32 1.61 -16.72
N ARG A 201 7.66 1.67 -16.87
CA ARG A 201 8.36 2.90 -17.26
C ARG A 201 7.90 3.43 -18.63
N ARG A 202 7.76 2.53 -19.62
CA ARG A 202 7.24 2.91 -20.95
C ARG A 202 5.82 3.46 -20.91
N LYS A 203 4.92 2.82 -20.12
CA LYS A 203 3.54 3.30 -19.95
C LYS A 203 3.50 4.75 -19.43
N HIS A 204 4.44 5.11 -18.57
CA HIS A 204 4.48 6.43 -17.92
C HIS A 204 5.47 7.42 -18.57
N GLY A 205 6.07 7.07 -19.71
CA GLY A 205 7.00 7.95 -20.42
C GLY A 205 8.31 8.24 -19.66
N MET A 206 8.71 7.31 -18.78
CA MET A 206 9.92 7.44 -17.98
C MET A 206 11.15 6.91 -18.73
N GLY A 207 12.30 7.55 -18.46
CA GLY A 207 13.61 7.11 -18.98
C GLY A 207 14.18 5.88 -18.24
N ASP A 208 15.48 5.68 -18.43
CA ASP A 208 16.21 4.65 -17.70
C ASP A 208 16.26 4.96 -16.20
N ASP A 209 16.19 3.90 -15.42
CA ASP A 209 16.22 3.96 -13.96
C ASP A 209 17.60 3.59 -13.44
N ARG A 210 17.96 4.15 -12.29
CA ARG A 210 19.17 3.83 -11.54
C ARG A 210 18.77 3.29 -10.18
N MET A 211 19.53 2.35 -9.66
CA MET A 211 19.13 1.58 -8.50
C MET A 211 20.11 1.72 -7.35
N GLY A 212 19.65 2.32 -6.26
CA GLY A 212 20.27 2.18 -4.95
C GLY A 212 19.79 0.91 -4.24
N ILE A 213 20.52 0.48 -3.22
CA ILE A 213 20.18 -0.69 -2.40
C ILE A 213 20.12 -0.28 -0.94
N ILE A 214 19.17 -0.86 -0.22
CA ILE A 214 19.10 -0.77 1.25
C ILE A 214 19.28 -2.18 1.80
N LEU A 215 20.35 -2.41 2.57
CA LEU A 215 20.48 -3.55 3.45
C LEU A 215 19.94 -3.15 4.81
N MET A 216 19.00 -3.90 5.36
CA MET A 216 18.35 -3.54 6.60
C MET A 216 18.13 -4.77 7.47
N ARG A 217 18.44 -4.67 8.78
CA ARG A 217 18.05 -5.68 9.75
C ARG A 217 16.52 -5.79 9.79
N VAL A 218 15.98 -6.97 9.73
CA VAL A 218 14.54 -7.18 9.88
C VAL A 218 14.13 -6.83 11.31
N ALA A 219 13.09 -6.02 11.49
CA ALA A 219 12.55 -5.74 12.80
C ALA A 219 11.95 -7.00 13.43
N GLY A 220 12.33 -7.30 14.66
CA GLY A 220 11.83 -8.49 15.34
C GLY A 220 12.81 -9.03 16.38
N LYS A 221 12.43 -10.17 16.93
CA LYS A 221 13.23 -10.95 17.89
C LYS A 221 12.94 -12.44 17.73
N TRP A 222 13.92 -13.26 18.02
CA TRP A 222 13.74 -14.70 18.14
C TRP A 222 12.81 -15.04 19.32
N ARG A 223 11.80 -15.84 19.05
CA ARG A 223 10.88 -16.42 20.03
C ARG A 223 10.79 -17.92 19.76
N GLY A 224 11.65 -18.68 20.42
CA GLY A 224 11.83 -20.08 20.10
C GLY A 224 12.29 -20.28 18.65
N ARG A 225 11.48 -20.97 17.87
CA ARG A 225 11.70 -21.29 16.46
C ARG A 225 11.51 -20.07 15.55
N TYR A 226 10.69 -19.08 15.95
CA TYR A 226 10.20 -18.03 15.05
C TYR A 226 10.83 -16.68 15.34
N TYR A 227 11.14 -15.93 14.27
CA TYR A 227 11.60 -14.54 14.35
C TYR A 227 10.53 -13.60 13.79
N TYR A 228 10.09 -12.65 14.59
CA TYR A 228 9.08 -11.67 14.21
C TYR A 228 9.00 -10.50 15.21
N PRO A 229 8.51 -9.30 14.78
CA PRO A 229 8.12 -8.23 15.69
C PRO A 229 6.82 -8.60 16.39
N THR A 230 6.54 -8.07 17.59
CA THR A 230 5.25 -8.32 18.24
C THR A 230 4.10 -7.78 17.41
N MET A 231 4.27 -6.58 16.88
CA MET A 231 3.30 -5.94 15.98
C MET A 231 4.03 -5.27 14.83
N ALA A 232 3.37 -5.19 13.69
CA ALA A 232 3.79 -4.36 12.57
C ALA A 232 2.58 -3.66 11.96
N GLY A 233 2.83 -2.59 11.24
CA GLY A 233 1.74 -1.84 10.65
C GLY A 233 2.18 -0.75 9.69
N VAL A 234 1.17 -0.06 9.16
CA VAL A 234 1.34 1.14 8.36
C VAL A 234 0.46 2.25 8.94
N GLY A 235 1.02 3.44 9.04
CA GLY A 235 0.33 4.64 9.47
C GLY A 235 0.19 5.64 8.34
N PHE A 236 -0.95 6.33 8.28
CA PHE A 236 -1.24 7.38 7.31
C PHE A 236 -1.56 8.66 8.06
N SER A 237 -0.89 9.76 7.71
CA SER A 237 -1.10 11.05 8.37
C SER A 237 -2.46 11.64 8.07
N ARG A 238 -3.02 11.37 6.88
CA ARG A 238 -4.37 11.75 6.46
C ARG A 238 -5.13 10.56 5.90
N TYR A 239 -6.42 10.53 6.17
CA TYR A 239 -7.28 9.45 5.70
C TYR A 239 -8.71 9.91 5.45
N TYR A 240 -9.15 9.86 4.22
CA TYR A 240 -10.46 10.39 3.81
C TYR A 240 -11.60 9.37 3.94
N ARG A 241 -11.35 8.07 3.78
CA ARG A 241 -12.37 7.01 3.87
C ARG A 241 -12.75 6.69 5.32
N ARG A 242 -13.34 7.66 5.99
CA ARG A 242 -13.71 7.58 7.40
C ARG A 242 -15.03 6.82 7.58
N TRP A 243 -15.05 5.92 8.55
CA TRP A 243 -16.26 5.13 8.87
C TRP A 243 -17.24 5.85 9.80
N THR A 244 -16.90 7.01 10.31
CA THR A 244 -17.76 7.87 11.14
C THR A 244 -17.35 9.32 11.02
N SER A 245 -18.31 10.23 11.12
CA SER A 245 -18.08 11.69 11.14
C SER A 245 -17.32 12.19 12.38
N ARG A 246 -17.17 11.36 13.40
CA ARG A 246 -16.38 11.69 14.61
C ARG A 246 -14.88 11.69 14.36
N ILE A 247 -14.42 11.06 13.30
CA ILE A 247 -13.02 11.01 12.88
C ILE A 247 -12.84 12.10 11.82
N LYS A 248 -11.76 12.88 11.93
CA LYS A 248 -11.37 13.85 10.91
C LYS A 248 -10.30 13.25 10.00
N SER A 249 -10.14 13.77 8.78
CA SER A 249 -9.11 13.28 7.84
C SER A 249 -7.69 13.43 8.40
N GLU A 250 -7.43 14.54 9.09
CA GLU A 250 -6.15 14.87 9.73
C GLU A 250 -5.88 14.13 11.04
N ASP A 251 -6.84 13.37 11.55
CA ASP A 251 -6.60 12.52 12.72
C ASP A 251 -5.58 11.44 12.44
N GLY A 252 -5.50 11.01 11.18
CA GLY A 252 -4.66 9.91 10.77
C GLY A 252 -5.18 8.54 11.23
N ILE A 253 -4.68 7.52 10.58
CA ILE A 253 -4.99 6.13 10.95
C ILE A 253 -3.73 5.29 11.01
N ILE A 254 -3.82 4.17 11.71
CA ILE A 254 -2.88 3.05 11.56
C ILE A 254 -3.62 1.76 11.25
N ARG A 255 -2.95 0.90 10.52
CA ARG A 255 -3.33 -0.51 10.35
C ARG A 255 -2.31 -1.36 11.04
N LEU A 256 -2.76 -2.26 11.89
CA LEU A 256 -1.90 -3.04 12.78
C LEU A 256 -2.20 -4.52 12.64
N VAL A 257 -1.14 -5.32 12.60
CA VAL A 257 -1.17 -6.78 12.62
C VAL A 257 -0.26 -7.30 13.73
N PHE A 258 -0.54 -8.50 14.20
CA PHE A 258 0.39 -9.27 15.02
C PHE A 258 1.43 -9.94 14.10
N GLY A 259 2.70 -9.95 14.49
CA GLY A 259 3.78 -10.48 13.68
C GLY A 259 4.27 -9.52 12.59
N MET A 260 4.82 -10.06 11.51
CA MET A 260 5.36 -9.27 10.41
C MET A 260 4.24 -8.70 9.53
N GLY A 261 4.37 -7.44 9.13
CA GLY A 261 3.37 -6.70 8.35
C GLY A 261 3.39 -6.94 6.85
N THR A 262 4.25 -7.80 6.36
CA THR A 262 4.50 -7.98 4.91
C THR A 262 3.38 -8.67 4.14
N THR A 263 2.36 -9.14 4.79
CA THR A 263 1.33 -9.90 4.11
C THR A 263 0.04 -9.24 3.93
N SER A 264 -0.04 -8.67 2.94
CA SER A 264 -1.23 -8.47 2.19
C SER A 264 -1.59 -9.60 1.22
N THR A 265 -0.78 -10.60 1.04
CA THR A 265 -0.97 -11.58 -0.02
C THR A 265 -1.98 -12.68 0.28
N LYS A 266 -2.35 -12.89 1.53
CA LYS A 266 -3.44 -13.81 1.90
C LYS A 266 -4.23 -13.14 3.01
N ARG A 267 -5.26 -12.34 2.65
CA ARG A 267 -6.35 -11.85 3.51
C ARG A 267 -6.07 -11.91 5.02
N GLY A 268 -4.96 -11.33 5.45
CA GLY A 268 -4.73 -11.00 6.84
C GLY A 268 -5.44 -9.68 7.10
N TYR A 269 -6.48 -9.70 7.87
CA TYR A 269 -7.17 -8.46 8.22
C TYR A 269 -6.34 -7.69 9.23
N ALA A 270 -5.70 -6.61 8.77
CA ALA A 270 -5.11 -5.65 9.68
C ALA A 270 -6.22 -4.87 10.37
N ARG A 271 -6.18 -4.76 11.68
CA ARG A 271 -7.10 -3.90 12.40
C ARG A 271 -6.77 -2.43 12.12
N THR A 272 -7.77 -1.66 11.69
CA THR A 272 -7.66 -0.21 11.46
C THR A 272 -8.06 0.56 12.72
N PHE A 273 -7.21 1.54 13.08
CA PHE A 273 -7.44 2.44 14.21
C PHE A 273 -7.41 3.88 13.73
N ALA A 274 -8.38 4.69 14.14
CA ALA A 274 -8.23 6.14 14.11
C ALA A 274 -7.37 6.56 15.32
N LEU A 275 -6.33 7.33 15.09
CA LEU A 275 -5.35 7.65 16.14
C LEU A 275 -5.94 8.44 17.33
N THR A 276 -7.02 9.20 17.07
CA THR A 276 -7.73 9.96 18.12
C THR A 276 -8.83 9.17 18.81
N LEU A 277 -9.33 8.10 18.18
CA LEU A 277 -10.46 7.29 18.67
C LEU A 277 -10.19 5.80 18.44
N PRO A 278 -9.14 5.22 19.04
CA PRO A 278 -8.67 3.86 18.69
C PRO A 278 -9.65 2.74 19.03
N CYS A 279 -10.60 2.98 19.95
CA CYS A 279 -11.64 2.00 20.29
C CYS A 279 -12.75 1.90 19.24
N LEU A 280 -12.85 2.86 18.29
CA LEU A 280 -13.86 2.78 17.23
C LEU A 280 -13.39 1.83 16.13
N ARG A 281 -14.26 0.92 15.73
CA ARG A 281 -14.01 -0.09 14.72
C ARG A 281 -14.77 0.20 13.44
N PRO A 282 -14.17 0.08 12.24
CA PRO A 282 -14.89 0.18 10.98
C PRO A 282 -15.94 -0.94 10.80
N GLU A 283 -15.65 -2.15 11.29
CA GLU A 283 -16.54 -3.31 11.26
C GLU A 283 -17.68 -3.27 12.29
N GLY A 284 -17.69 -2.26 13.17
CA GLY A 284 -18.66 -2.12 14.26
C GLY A 284 -18.33 -2.99 15.48
N GLN A 285 -19.31 -3.16 16.38
CA GLN A 285 -19.12 -3.84 17.68
C GLN A 285 -19.73 -5.26 17.71
N ASN A 286 -20.27 -5.75 16.61
CA ASN A 286 -20.83 -7.09 16.56
C ASN A 286 -19.71 -8.15 16.62
N PRO A 287 -19.73 -9.11 17.59
CA PRO A 287 -18.67 -10.09 17.76
C PRO A 287 -18.40 -10.94 16.52
N PHE A 288 -19.43 -11.33 15.79
CA PHE A 288 -19.29 -12.11 14.56
C PHE A 288 -18.56 -11.31 13.48
N ASN A 289 -18.88 -10.03 13.31
CA ASN A 289 -18.18 -9.16 12.35
C ASN A 289 -16.72 -8.95 12.75
N ILE A 290 -16.45 -8.71 14.04
CA ILE A 290 -15.08 -8.58 14.55
C ILE A 290 -14.29 -9.87 14.26
N MET A 291 -14.85 -11.05 14.57
CA MET A 291 -14.22 -12.33 14.28
C MET A 291 -13.93 -12.51 12.79
N ARG A 292 -14.91 -12.19 11.93
CA ARG A 292 -14.79 -12.32 10.49
C ARG A 292 -13.69 -11.42 9.89
N HIS A 293 -13.43 -10.27 10.51
CA HIS A 293 -12.40 -9.30 10.11
C HIS A 293 -11.15 -9.36 10.96
N SER A 294 -10.97 -10.39 11.78
CA SER A 294 -9.76 -10.60 12.57
C SER A 294 -8.70 -11.38 11.80
N GLN A 295 -7.46 -11.11 12.11
CA GLN A 295 -6.29 -11.79 11.55
C GLN A 295 -6.29 -13.28 11.90
N GLU A 296 -6.20 -14.16 10.91
CA GLU A 296 -6.12 -15.62 11.06
C GLU A 296 -4.71 -16.16 10.80
N HIS A 297 -3.92 -15.45 9.99
CA HIS A 297 -2.56 -15.84 9.62
C HIS A 297 -1.59 -14.71 9.87
N PHE A 298 -0.34 -15.03 10.13
CA PHE A 298 0.73 -14.05 10.19
C PHE A 298 2.03 -14.60 9.63
N GLN A 299 2.94 -13.71 9.26
CA GLN A 299 4.24 -14.09 8.74
C GLN A 299 5.29 -14.07 9.83
N VAL A 300 6.16 -15.07 9.76
CA VAL A 300 7.32 -15.23 10.63
C VAL A 300 8.49 -15.75 9.81
N ILE A 301 9.71 -15.52 10.25
CA ILE A 301 10.87 -16.24 9.74
C ILE A 301 11.04 -17.49 10.59
N ASP A 302 11.00 -18.64 9.94
CA ASP A 302 11.13 -19.96 10.58
C ASP A 302 12.59 -20.40 10.58
N ARG A 303 13.14 -20.69 11.76
CA ARG A 303 14.54 -21.12 11.90
C ARG A 303 14.83 -22.46 11.24
N GLU A 304 13.88 -23.40 11.28
CA GLU A 304 14.07 -24.73 10.71
C GLU A 304 13.98 -24.73 9.19
N GLN A 305 13.05 -23.95 8.63
CA GLN A 305 12.89 -23.82 7.18
C GLN A 305 13.85 -22.79 6.57
N LYS A 306 14.39 -21.89 7.40
CA LYS A 306 15.25 -20.75 6.99
C LYS A 306 14.57 -19.84 5.96
N GLU A 307 13.25 -19.73 6.06
CA GLU A 307 12.41 -18.98 5.12
C GLU A 307 11.36 -18.15 5.85
N LEU A 308 10.84 -17.14 5.12
CA LEU A 308 9.65 -16.39 5.50
C LEU A 308 8.42 -17.24 5.22
N VAL A 309 7.72 -17.65 6.28
CA VAL A 309 6.54 -18.52 6.17
C VAL A 309 5.29 -17.81 6.67
N THR A 310 4.15 -18.18 6.10
CA THR A 310 2.83 -17.78 6.59
C THR A 310 2.26 -18.92 7.44
N VAL A 311 1.95 -18.62 8.70
CA VAL A 311 1.46 -19.60 9.66
C VAL A 311 0.05 -19.25 10.12
N ASP A 312 -0.74 -20.29 10.35
CA ASP A 312 -2.05 -20.16 10.99
C ASP A 312 -1.84 -19.97 12.50
N VAL A 313 -2.47 -18.94 13.06
CA VAL A 313 -2.38 -18.62 14.49
C VAL A 313 -2.71 -19.82 15.37
N LYS A 314 -3.72 -20.61 14.98
CA LYS A 314 -4.17 -21.79 15.72
C LYS A 314 -3.11 -22.89 15.78
N GLN A 315 -2.33 -23.05 14.69
CA GLN A 315 -1.31 -24.10 14.58
C GLN A 315 -0.10 -23.84 15.48
N ILE A 316 0.28 -22.59 15.67
CA ILE A 316 1.48 -22.22 16.42
C ILE A 316 1.17 -21.54 17.75
N TRP A 317 -0.09 -21.57 18.16
CA TRP A 317 -0.54 -20.92 19.39
C TRP A 317 0.27 -21.31 20.62
N GLU A 318 0.49 -22.61 20.82
CA GLU A 318 1.25 -23.15 21.95
C GLU A 318 2.73 -22.75 21.90
N ASP A 319 3.27 -22.60 20.70
CA ASP A 319 4.68 -22.23 20.50
C ASP A 319 4.94 -20.75 20.79
N ILE A 320 3.98 -19.87 20.50
CA ILE A 320 4.18 -18.41 20.62
C ILE A 320 3.69 -17.84 21.95
N PHE A 321 2.64 -18.41 22.54
CA PHE A 321 2.00 -17.89 23.74
C PHE A 321 2.97 -17.66 24.91
N PRO A 322 3.92 -18.57 25.20
CA PRO A 322 4.86 -18.39 26.30
C PRO A 322 5.77 -17.16 26.19
N TYR A 323 5.96 -16.64 24.99
CA TYR A 323 6.86 -15.51 24.73
C TYR A 323 6.17 -14.15 24.79
N HIS A 324 4.84 -14.11 25.06
CA HIS A 324 4.07 -12.88 25.06
C HIS A 324 3.28 -12.69 26.35
N SER A 325 3.90 -12.06 27.34
CA SER A 325 3.24 -11.72 28.62
C SER A 325 1.99 -10.83 28.44
N CYS A 326 2.00 -9.97 27.39
CA CYS A 326 0.90 -9.06 27.07
C CYS A 326 -0.05 -9.64 26.00
N PHE A 327 0.01 -10.93 25.70
CA PHE A 327 -0.83 -11.54 24.67
C PHE A 327 -2.34 -11.31 24.88
N PRO A 328 -2.85 -11.30 26.13
CA PRO A 328 -4.25 -10.94 26.39
C PRO A 328 -4.66 -9.55 25.91
N ASP A 329 -3.72 -8.62 25.78
CA ASP A 329 -4.03 -7.27 25.31
C ASP A 329 -4.30 -7.24 23.79
N TYR A 330 -3.82 -8.24 23.04
CA TYR A 330 -3.88 -8.28 21.59
C TYR A 330 -4.93 -9.23 21.06
N ALA A 331 -5.18 -10.33 21.77
CA ALA A 331 -6.00 -11.44 21.29
C ALA A 331 -7.08 -11.84 22.29
N GLN A 332 -8.17 -12.32 21.73
CA GLN A 332 -9.31 -12.90 22.45
C GLN A 332 -9.75 -14.20 21.76
N VAL A 333 -10.44 -15.05 22.49
CA VAL A 333 -11.08 -16.24 21.91
C VAL A 333 -12.53 -15.92 21.61
N TYR A 334 -12.90 -16.07 20.34
CA TYR A 334 -14.28 -16.02 19.90
C TYR A 334 -14.94 -17.39 20.08
N SER A 335 -16.09 -17.42 20.75
CA SER A 335 -16.96 -18.60 20.90
C SER A 335 -18.28 -18.32 20.20
N PRO A 336 -18.71 -19.15 19.21
CA PRO A 336 -19.97 -18.97 18.54
C PRO A 336 -21.15 -19.34 19.45
N ASP A 337 -22.26 -18.60 19.33
CA ASP A 337 -23.54 -18.92 19.92
C ASP A 337 -24.69 -18.55 18.97
N ASP A 338 -25.93 -18.78 19.39
CA ASP A 338 -27.13 -18.48 18.58
C ASP A 338 -27.41 -16.98 18.40
N GLN A 339 -26.67 -16.12 19.11
CA GLN A 339 -26.83 -14.65 19.07
C GLN A 339 -25.66 -13.93 18.35
N GLY A 340 -24.76 -14.68 17.71
CA GLY A 340 -23.63 -14.11 16.98
C GLY A 340 -22.30 -14.21 17.71
N GLY A 341 -22.23 -14.97 18.82
CA GLY A 341 -21.01 -15.28 19.54
C GLY A 341 -20.56 -14.20 20.53
N TYR A 342 -19.51 -14.52 21.26
CA TYR A 342 -18.90 -13.63 22.26
C TYR A 342 -17.39 -13.84 22.34
N PHE A 343 -16.69 -12.84 22.90
CA PHE A 343 -15.27 -12.91 23.15
C PHE A 343 -14.94 -13.16 24.60
N THR A 344 -13.89 -13.95 24.85
CA THR A 344 -13.31 -14.15 26.17
C THR A 344 -11.80 -13.90 26.14
N PRO A 345 -11.24 -13.30 27.21
CA PRO A 345 -9.79 -13.09 27.30
C PRO A 345 -9.02 -14.42 27.26
N VAL A 346 -7.93 -14.42 26.51
CA VAL A 346 -7.05 -15.59 26.35
C VAL A 346 -6.49 -16.07 27.69
N SER A 347 -6.05 -15.17 28.55
CA SER A 347 -5.35 -15.47 29.82
C SER A 347 -6.15 -16.32 30.83
N ARG A 348 -7.47 -16.37 30.67
CA ARG A 348 -8.36 -17.07 31.62
C ARG A 348 -8.62 -18.52 31.26
N ARG A 349 -8.24 -18.98 30.09
CA ARG A 349 -8.65 -20.30 29.57
C ARG A 349 -7.54 -21.35 29.52
N GLY A 350 -6.30 -20.97 29.82
CA GLY A 350 -5.20 -21.84 29.44
C GLY A 350 -5.14 -22.02 27.91
N THR A 351 -4.36 -22.96 27.47
CA THR A 351 -4.05 -23.17 26.04
C THR A 351 -5.12 -23.94 25.23
N MET A 352 -6.23 -24.36 25.84
CA MET A 352 -7.21 -25.21 25.13
C MET A 352 -8.28 -24.37 24.41
N ILE A 353 -8.14 -24.28 23.09
CA ILE A 353 -9.17 -23.74 22.19
C ILE A 353 -10.11 -24.89 21.81
N GLN A 354 -11.40 -24.73 22.13
CA GLN A 354 -12.40 -25.78 21.86
C GLN A 354 -12.77 -25.85 20.37
N LYS A 355 -13.39 -26.97 19.97
CA LYS A 355 -13.88 -27.13 18.59
C LYS A 355 -14.92 -26.04 18.28
N GLY A 356 -14.70 -25.29 17.21
CA GLY A 356 -15.55 -24.17 16.78
C GLY A 356 -15.11 -22.80 17.28
N GLU A 357 -14.23 -22.72 18.28
CA GLU A 357 -13.66 -21.47 18.75
C GLU A 357 -12.52 -21.01 17.85
N LYS A 358 -12.29 -19.68 17.84
CA LYS A 358 -11.18 -19.04 17.08
C LYS A 358 -10.42 -18.08 17.95
N VAL A 359 -9.09 -18.05 17.81
CA VAL A 359 -8.25 -16.96 18.31
C VAL A 359 -8.34 -15.80 17.33
N CYS A 360 -8.67 -14.63 17.86
CA CYS A 360 -8.82 -13.40 17.07
C CYS A 360 -7.92 -12.32 17.63
N PHE A 361 -7.11 -11.70 16.79
CA PHE A 361 -6.34 -10.51 17.14
C PHE A 361 -7.24 -9.28 17.14
N THR A 362 -8.00 -9.13 18.20
CA THR A 362 -8.97 -8.03 18.35
C THR A 362 -8.30 -6.72 18.78
N PHE A 363 -7.13 -6.77 19.40
CA PHE A 363 -6.41 -5.62 19.97
C PHE A 363 -7.30 -4.75 20.86
N GLU A 364 -8.29 -5.34 21.56
CA GLU A 364 -9.29 -4.57 22.30
C GLU A 364 -8.68 -3.84 23.50
N GLU A 365 -8.00 -4.60 24.36
CA GLU A 365 -7.36 -4.02 25.53
C GLU A 365 -6.22 -3.07 25.14
N PHE A 366 -5.49 -3.40 24.09
CA PHE A 366 -4.45 -2.52 23.53
C PHE A 366 -5.02 -1.17 23.10
N ALA A 367 -6.15 -1.16 22.40
CA ALA A 367 -6.82 0.07 21.96
C ALA A 367 -7.22 0.98 23.14
N CYS A 368 -7.63 0.37 24.26
CA CYS A 368 -8.11 1.11 25.44
C CYS A 368 -7.01 1.55 26.41
N ARG A 369 -5.84 0.86 26.40
CA ARG A 369 -4.78 1.07 27.41
C ARG A 369 -3.51 1.73 26.86
N SER A 370 -3.29 1.69 25.55
CA SER A 370 -2.03 2.13 24.95
C SER A 370 -2.10 3.55 24.36
N ASN A 371 -2.71 4.50 25.06
CA ASN A 371 -2.84 5.88 24.60
C ASN A 371 -1.48 6.50 24.21
N HIS A 372 -0.40 6.19 24.95
CA HIS A 372 0.94 6.68 24.65
C HIS A 372 1.47 6.23 23.28
N PHE A 373 1.13 5.03 22.82
CA PHE A 373 1.47 4.55 21.50
C PHE A 373 0.71 5.34 20.41
N PHE A 374 -0.61 5.49 20.57
CA PHE A 374 -1.43 6.23 19.59
C PHE A 374 -1.03 7.71 19.53
N ASP A 375 -0.75 8.36 20.65
CA ASP A 375 -0.23 9.72 20.71
C ASP A 375 1.13 9.86 20.02
N ARG A 376 2.03 8.90 20.24
CA ARG A 376 3.34 8.86 19.56
C ARG A 376 3.19 8.73 18.07
N MET A 377 2.35 7.80 17.59
CA MET A 377 2.09 7.61 16.17
C MET A 377 1.46 8.84 15.54
N LYS A 378 0.51 9.50 16.23
CA LYS A 378 -0.07 10.75 15.75
C LYS A 378 0.98 11.85 15.61
N LYS A 379 1.85 12.05 16.60
CA LYS A 379 2.92 13.03 16.55
C LYS A 379 3.93 12.74 15.45
N LEU A 380 4.32 11.46 15.29
CA LEU A 380 5.21 11.01 14.23
C LEU A 380 4.66 11.34 12.84
N LEU A 381 3.42 10.93 12.58
CA LEU A 381 2.77 11.15 11.29
C LEU A 381 2.53 12.64 11.02
N SER A 382 2.12 13.40 12.03
CA SER A 382 1.94 14.86 11.90
C SER A 382 3.25 15.61 11.67
N LEU A 383 4.35 15.16 12.30
CA LEU A 383 5.68 15.70 12.04
C LEU A 383 6.07 15.48 10.58
N LEU A 384 5.97 14.25 10.08
CA LEU A 384 6.38 13.91 8.72
C LEU A 384 5.50 14.58 7.66
N ASP A 385 4.18 14.64 7.86
CA ASP A 385 3.24 15.39 7.00
C ASP A 385 3.69 16.85 6.87
N ARG A 386 3.99 17.49 7.99
CA ARG A 386 4.45 18.87 8.03
C ARG A 386 5.81 19.07 7.36
N GLU A 387 6.77 18.19 7.63
CA GLU A 387 8.15 18.34 7.13
C GLU A 387 8.27 17.95 5.65
N MET A 388 7.48 16.99 5.16
CA MET A 388 7.40 16.64 3.74
C MET A 388 6.54 17.63 2.93
N GLY A 389 5.65 18.39 3.60
CA GLY A 389 4.70 19.31 2.96
C GLY A 389 3.54 18.62 2.25
N VAL A 390 3.44 17.29 2.35
CA VAL A 390 2.38 16.44 1.81
C VAL A 390 2.08 15.32 2.80
N PRO A 391 0.89 14.70 2.72
CA PRO A 391 0.57 13.56 3.57
C PRO A 391 1.66 12.48 3.50
N ALA A 392 1.89 11.82 4.61
CA ALA A 392 2.91 10.79 4.74
C ALA A 392 2.31 9.44 5.10
N ASP A 393 2.91 8.35 4.59
CA ASP A 393 2.75 7.02 5.14
C ASP A 393 4.06 6.53 5.80
N VAL A 394 3.90 5.69 6.82
CA VAL A 394 5.01 5.15 7.59
C VAL A 394 4.77 3.66 7.85
N GLU A 395 5.66 2.81 7.33
CA GLU A 395 5.70 1.40 7.72
C GLU A 395 6.52 1.28 9.01
N PHE A 396 6.01 0.53 9.96
CA PHE A 396 6.65 0.40 11.27
C PHE A 396 6.47 -0.98 11.90
N ALA A 397 7.36 -1.32 12.82
CA ALA A 397 7.16 -2.36 13.81
C ALA A 397 7.00 -1.73 15.20
N TYR A 398 6.27 -2.41 16.10
CA TYR A 398 6.11 -1.97 17.48
C TYR A 398 6.47 -3.08 18.46
N HIS A 399 7.25 -2.73 19.45
CA HIS A 399 7.75 -3.60 20.51
C HIS A 399 7.14 -3.18 21.86
N PRO A 400 5.95 -3.68 22.22
CA PRO A 400 5.21 -3.21 23.41
C PRO A 400 5.98 -3.37 24.72
N GLY A 401 6.78 -4.44 24.86
CA GLY A 401 7.56 -4.69 26.08
C GLY A 401 8.62 -3.63 26.35
N GLU A 402 9.13 -2.98 25.31
CA GLU A 402 10.13 -1.91 25.39
C GLU A 402 9.53 -0.54 25.10
N ASP A 403 8.27 -0.51 24.68
CA ASP A 403 7.55 0.68 24.22
C ASP A 403 8.30 1.41 23.08
N LEU A 404 8.81 0.67 22.10
CA LEU A 404 9.59 1.20 20.97
C LEU A 404 8.82 1.05 19.66
N VAL A 405 8.77 2.12 18.86
CA VAL A 405 8.35 2.12 17.46
C VAL A 405 9.60 2.09 16.58
N GLU A 406 9.72 1.09 15.74
CA GLU A 406 10.82 0.93 14.78
C GLU A 406 10.31 1.27 13.38
N VAL A 407 10.78 2.39 12.79
CA VAL A 407 10.34 2.87 11.48
C VAL A 407 11.12 2.13 10.39
N LEU A 408 10.38 1.47 9.50
CA LEU A 408 10.92 0.63 8.43
C LEU A 408 10.94 1.32 7.08
N GLN A 409 9.99 2.21 6.85
CA GLN A 409 9.87 3.03 5.65
C GLN A 409 9.03 4.27 5.97
N ALA A 410 9.36 5.38 5.35
CA ALA A 410 8.50 6.56 5.31
C ALA A 410 8.47 7.06 3.87
N ARG A 411 7.33 7.56 3.42
CA ARG A 411 7.21 8.14 2.08
C ARG A 411 6.12 9.21 2.04
N PRO A 412 6.28 10.24 1.18
CA PRO A 412 5.20 11.16 0.90
C PRO A 412 4.10 10.47 0.10
N LEU A 413 2.85 10.80 0.41
CA LEU A 413 1.70 10.42 -0.38
C LEU A 413 1.29 11.59 -1.27
N TRP A 414 1.32 11.37 -2.59
CA TRP A 414 0.84 12.37 -3.51
C TRP A 414 -0.69 12.41 -3.53
N ILE A 415 -1.24 13.61 -3.37
CA ILE A 415 -2.65 13.89 -3.64
C ILE A 415 -2.65 14.92 -4.77
N SER A 416 -3.33 14.63 -5.88
CA SER A 416 -3.40 15.56 -7.01
C SER A 416 -4.07 16.86 -6.58
N ASP A 417 -3.72 18.00 -7.22
CA ASP A 417 -4.37 19.28 -6.89
C ASP A 417 -5.89 19.26 -7.18
N GLN A 418 -6.34 18.43 -8.13
CA GLN A 418 -7.76 18.17 -8.38
C GLN A 418 -8.45 17.44 -7.22
N ASP A 419 -7.68 16.72 -6.41
CA ASP A 419 -8.18 15.98 -5.26
C ASP A 419 -8.06 16.78 -3.94
N ARG A 420 -7.47 17.98 -3.97
CA ARG A 420 -7.34 18.85 -2.78
C ARG A 420 -8.55 19.74 -2.51
N ARG A 421 -9.35 20.04 -3.54
CA ARG A 421 -10.55 20.89 -3.43
C ARG A 421 -11.69 20.23 -4.18
N VAL A 422 -12.63 19.66 -3.45
CA VAL A 422 -13.85 19.12 -4.02
C VAL A 422 -14.99 20.07 -3.69
N GLU A 423 -15.53 20.74 -4.71
CA GLU A 423 -16.77 21.49 -4.61
C GLU A 423 -17.87 20.66 -5.25
N ILE A 424 -18.76 20.11 -4.42
CA ILE A 424 -19.95 19.42 -4.92
C ILE A 424 -20.89 20.50 -5.43
N PRO A 425 -21.24 20.52 -6.73
CA PRO A 425 -22.11 21.53 -7.30
C PRO A 425 -23.53 21.43 -6.73
N ASP A 426 -24.36 22.45 -7.02
CA ASP A 426 -25.80 22.37 -6.74
C ASP A 426 -26.39 21.22 -7.59
N LEU A 427 -26.96 20.24 -6.90
CA LEU A 427 -27.53 19.03 -7.51
C LEU A 427 -29.00 19.18 -7.88
N THR A 428 -29.65 20.33 -7.60
CA THR A 428 -31.08 20.53 -7.77
C THR A 428 -31.56 20.29 -9.20
N ASN A 429 -30.68 20.55 -10.19
CA ASN A 429 -30.99 20.41 -11.63
C ASN A 429 -30.17 19.31 -12.29
N ARG A 430 -29.57 18.38 -11.53
CA ARG A 430 -28.75 17.27 -12.05
C ARG A 430 -29.41 15.94 -11.73
N THR A 431 -29.32 15.00 -12.65
CA THR A 431 -29.74 13.63 -12.42
C THR A 431 -28.72 12.92 -11.56
N VAL A 432 -29.02 12.68 -10.29
CA VAL A 432 -28.17 11.94 -9.36
C VAL A 432 -28.46 10.44 -9.50
N ILE A 433 -27.49 9.67 -10.04
CA ILE A 433 -27.64 8.22 -10.24
C ILE A 433 -27.26 7.46 -8.96
N LEU A 434 -26.13 7.83 -8.37
CA LEU A 434 -25.60 7.18 -7.17
C LEU A 434 -25.21 8.24 -6.14
N LYS A 435 -25.51 7.95 -4.86
CA LYS A 435 -25.08 8.78 -3.72
C LYS A 435 -24.67 7.93 -2.54
N ALA A 436 -23.55 8.26 -1.92
CA ALA A 436 -23.01 7.63 -0.73
C ALA A 436 -22.83 8.66 0.40
N ASP A 437 -22.99 8.21 1.65
CA ASP A 437 -22.88 9.06 2.85
C ASP A 437 -21.71 8.70 3.76
N ARG A 438 -20.82 7.80 3.31
CA ARG A 438 -19.69 7.35 4.11
C ARG A 438 -18.58 6.69 3.26
N MET A 439 -17.38 6.65 3.81
CA MET A 439 -16.25 5.85 3.28
C MET A 439 -15.86 6.19 1.84
N VAL A 440 -16.14 7.41 1.41
CA VAL A 440 -15.77 7.88 0.08
C VAL A 440 -14.33 8.38 0.06
N THR A 441 -13.66 8.23 -1.08
CA THR A 441 -12.38 8.91 -1.33
C THR A 441 -12.57 10.43 -1.37
N HIS A 442 -11.52 11.17 -1.68
CA HIS A 442 -11.59 12.61 -1.85
C HIS A 442 -11.08 12.98 -3.24
N GLY A 443 -11.93 13.55 -4.09
CA GLY A 443 -11.59 13.94 -5.45
C GLY A 443 -12.81 14.17 -6.33
N MET A 444 -12.58 14.68 -7.54
CA MET A 444 -13.63 14.86 -8.54
C MET A 444 -13.15 14.47 -9.93
N ARG A 445 -14.08 13.97 -10.74
CA ARG A 445 -13.88 13.68 -12.16
C ARG A 445 -15.12 14.11 -12.93
N GLU A 446 -14.96 14.90 -13.95
CA GLU A 446 -16.06 15.41 -14.77
C GLU A 446 -15.92 14.99 -16.22
N ASN A 447 -17.02 15.07 -16.96
CA ASN A 447 -17.09 14.75 -18.38
C ASN A 447 -16.59 13.32 -18.69
N ILE A 448 -16.96 12.36 -17.88
CA ILE A 448 -16.62 10.95 -18.07
C ILE A 448 -17.57 10.39 -19.13
N PRO A 449 -17.07 9.85 -20.27
CA PRO A 449 -17.93 9.45 -21.37
C PRO A 449 -18.71 8.16 -21.12
N TRP A 450 -18.30 7.34 -20.16
CA TRP A 450 -18.89 6.02 -19.97
C TRP A 450 -19.21 5.70 -18.49
N LEU A 451 -20.40 5.12 -18.29
CA LEU A 451 -20.75 4.38 -17.08
C LEU A 451 -20.90 2.90 -17.43
N VAL A 452 -20.10 2.05 -16.83
CA VAL A 452 -20.17 0.58 -16.92
C VAL A 452 -20.86 0.07 -15.67
N TYR A 453 -22.05 -0.49 -15.82
CA TYR A 453 -22.82 -1.06 -14.73
C TYR A 453 -22.92 -2.57 -14.87
N ILE A 454 -22.66 -3.28 -13.76
CA ILE A 454 -22.89 -4.72 -13.69
C ILE A 454 -24.24 -4.95 -13.05
N ASP A 455 -25.19 -5.41 -13.86
CA ASP A 455 -26.55 -5.70 -13.45
C ASP A 455 -26.57 -6.74 -12.34
N HIS A 456 -27.00 -6.34 -11.16
CA HIS A 456 -26.96 -7.18 -9.96
C HIS A 456 -27.95 -8.36 -10.03
N HIS A 457 -29.09 -8.21 -10.70
CA HIS A 457 -30.06 -9.30 -10.86
C HIS A 457 -29.50 -10.40 -11.74
N ILE A 458 -28.85 -10.03 -12.87
CA ILE A 458 -28.22 -11.01 -13.76
C ILE A 458 -27.01 -11.62 -13.05
N TYR A 459 -26.21 -10.79 -12.35
CA TYR A 459 -25.02 -11.26 -11.62
C TYR A 459 -25.38 -12.24 -10.49
N ALA A 460 -26.46 -12.01 -9.76
CA ALA A 460 -26.90 -12.90 -8.67
C ALA A 460 -27.30 -14.31 -9.17
N GLY A 461 -27.75 -14.42 -10.41
CA GLY A 461 -28.08 -15.71 -11.06
C GLY A 461 -26.90 -16.37 -11.77
N GLU A 462 -25.70 -15.76 -11.77
CA GLU A 462 -24.55 -16.24 -12.53
C GLU A 462 -23.81 -17.37 -11.80
N THR A 463 -23.26 -18.30 -12.55
CA THR A 463 -22.41 -19.39 -12.07
C THR A 463 -20.96 -19.27 -12.54
N ARG A 464 -20.72 -18.51 -13.62
CA ARG A 464 -19.41 -18.27 -14.22
C ARG A 464 -18.96 -16.83 -13.97
N PHE A 465 -18.86 -16.46 -12.71
CA PHE A 465 -18.54 -15.10 -12.27
C PHE A 465 -17.26 -14.50 -12.91
N HIS A 466 -16.28 -15.35 -13.21
CA HIS A 466 -15.06 -14.92 -13.87
C HIS A 466 -15.30 -14.47 -15.32
N ASP A 467 -16.34 -14.98 -16.01
CA ASP A 467 -16.68 -14.52 -17.36
C ASP A 467 -17.17 -13.07 -17.33
N VAL A 468 -17.90 -12.68 -16.28
CA VAL A 468 -18.30 -11.27 -16.06
C VAL A 468 -17.07 -10.39 -15.85
N ALA A 469 -16.11 -10.84 -15.04
CA ALA A 469 -14.86 -10.08 -14.82
C ALA A 469 -14.06 -9.93 -16.12
N ARG A 470 -13.92 -11.01 -16.92
CA ARG A 470 -13.28 -10.95 -18.25
C ARG A 470 -14.02 -10.01 -19.23
N ALA A 471 -15.34 -9.96 -19.15
CA ALA A 471 -16.14 -9.02 -19.94
C ALA A 471 -15.84 -7.57 -19.56
N VAL A 472 -15.68 -7.27 -18.27
CA VAL A 472 -15.21 -5.94 -17.83
C VAL A 472 -13.82 -5.64 -18.38
N GLY A 473 -12.90 -6.59 -18.34
CA GLY A 473 -11.57 -6.45 -18.94
C GLY A 473 -11.61 -6.17 -20.44
N ALA A 474 -12.50 -6.85 -21.19
CA ALA A 474 -12.70 -6.59 -22.61
C ALA A 474 -13.27 -5.18 -22.87
N VAL A 475 -14.17 -4.68 -22.00
CA VAL A 475 -14.63 -3.28 -22.05
C VAL A 475 -13.47 -2.32 -21.80
N ASN A 476 -12.68 -2.58 -20.77
CA ASN A 476 -11.52 -1.75 -20.43
C ASN A 476 -10.51 -1.62 -21.61
N GLU A 477 -10.26 -2.72 -22.32
CA GLU A 477 -9.39 -2.71 -23.50
C GLU A 477 -10.03 -1.95 -24.67
N LYS A 478 -11.35 -2.10 -24.88
CA LYS A 478 -12.06 -1.40 -25.96
C LYS A 478 -12.13 0.10 -25.73
N LEU A 479 -12.24 0.53 -24.45
CA LEU A 479 -12.26 1.93 -24.04
C LEU A 479 -10.84 2.48 -23.79
N ARG A 480 -9.81 1.87 -24.35
CA ARG A 480 -8.43 2.34 -24.15
C ARG A 480 -8.28 3.81 -24.60
N GLY A 481 -7.84 4.66 -23.67
CA GLY A 481 -7.71 6.11 -23.87
C GLY A 481 -8.95 6.91 -23.44
N GLU A 482 -10.05 6.26 -23.13
CA GLU A 482 -11.25 6.87 -22.55
C GLU A 482 -11.43 6.44 -21.10
N ARG A 483 -12.03 7.31 -20.28
CA ARG A 483 -12.30 6.99 -18.87
C ARG A 483 -13.71 6.48 -18.69
N TYR A 484 -13.91 5.62 -17.69
CA TYR A 484 -15.24 5.16 -17.31
C TYR A 484 -15.43 5.04 -15.80
N ILE A 485 -16.69 5.06 -15.36
CA ILE A 485 -17.12 4.73 -14.01
C ILE A 485 -17.51 3.25 -14.01
N LEU A 486 -17.05 2.47 -13.02
CA LEU A 486 -17.50 1.10 -12.79
C LEU A 486 -18.46 1.06 -11.61
N ALA A 487 -19.71 0.69 -11.84
CA ALA A 487 -20.70 0.45 -10.81
C ALA A 487 -21.01 -1.05 -10.75
N ALA A 488 -20.79 -1.68 -9.59
CA ALA A 488 -20.84 -3.14 -9.47
C ALA A 488 -21.44 -3.62 -8.14
N PRO A 489 -22.10 -4.79 -8.10
CA PRO A 489 -22.60 -5.37 -6.87
C PRO A 489 -21.47 -5.88 -5.98
N GLY A 490 -21.54 -5.54 -4.68
CA GLY A 490 -20.59 -6.00 -3.67
C GLY A 490 -19.18 -5.52 -3.92
N ARG A 491 -18.20 -6.36 -3.64
CA ARG A 491 -16.75 -6.03 -3.67
C ARG A 491 -16.16 -6.15 -5.05
N VAL A 492 -15.60 -5.10 -5.57
CA VAL A 492 -14.81 -5.15 -6.80
C VAL A 492 -13.41 -5.68 -6.50
N GLY A 493 -12.90 -6.62 -7.30
CA GLY A 493 -11.61 -7.28 -7.06
C GLY A 493 -11.64 -8.37 -5.98
N SER A 494 -12.81 -8.85 -5.60
CA SER A 494 -12.95 -9.94 -4.65
C SER A 494 -12.47 -11.27 -5.23
N SER A 495 -11.62 -12.01 -4.50
CA SER A 495 -11.27 -13.39 -4.86
C SER A 495 -12.40 -14.39 -4.57
N ASN A 496 -13.44 -13.97 -3.82
CA ASN A 496 -14.65 -14.74 -3.62
C ASN A 496 -15.80 -14.13 -4.43
N PRO A 497 -16.21 -14.75 -5.54
CA PRO A 497 -17.23 -14.20 -6.43
C PRO A 497 -18.61 -14.02 -5.78
N LEU A 498 -18.90 -14.76 -4.71
CA LEU A 498 -20.14 -14.60 -3.94
C LEU A 498 -20.19 -13.32 -3.11
N LEU A 499 -19.06 -12.62 -2.97
CA LEU A 499 -18.99 -11.34 -2.25
C LEU A 499 -18.97 -10.13 -3.19
N GLY A 500 -18.79 -10.36 -4.48
CA GLY A 500 -18.73 -9.31 -5.51
C GLY A 500 -17.90 -9.73 -6.72
N VAL A 501 -17.58 -8.79 -7.59
CA VAL A 501 -17.04 -9.06 -8.94
C VAL A 501 -15.54 -9.30 -8.90
N PRO A 502 -15.02 -10.47 -9.37
CA PRO A 502 -13.62 -10.86 -9.26
C PRO A 502 -12.70 -10.29 -10.36
N VAL A 503 -12.82 -9.00 -10.68
CA VAL A 503 -11.93 -8.33 -11.63
C VAL A 503 -10.51 -8.24 -11.09
N GLN A 504 -9.54 -8.27 -11.97
CA GLN A 504 -8.14 -7.99 -11.66
C GLN A 504 -7.82 -6.51 -11.96
N TYR A 505 -6.74 -6.01 -11.38
CA TYR A 505 -6.38 -4.60 -11.51
C TYR A 505 -6.09 -4.20 -12.98
N ASP A 506 -5.46 -5.07 -13.75
CA ASP A 506 -5.18 -4.88 -15.17
C ASP A 506 -6.44 -4.84 -16.04
N GLU A 507 -7.57 -5.34 -15.55
CA GLU A 507 -8.87 -5.32 -16.23
C GLU A 507 -9.66 -4.02 -16.04
N ILE A 508 -9.16 -3.07 -15.22
CA ILE A 508 -9.82 -1.81 -14.91
C ILE A 508 -8.90 -0.58 -15.01
N THR A 509 -7.85 -0.66 -15.80
CA THR A 509 -6.82 0.40 -15.91
C THR A 509 -7.32 1.73 -16.49
N GLN A 510 -8.48 1.75 -17.16
CA GLN A 510 -9.14 2.97 -17.66
C GLN A 510 -10.23 3.48 -16.72
N CYS A 511 -10.56 2.71 -15.67
CA CYS A 511 -11.54 3.11 -14.67
C CYS A 511 -11.04 4.34 -13.90
N CYS A 512 -11.92 5.32 -13.68
CA CYS A 512 -11.60 6.51 -12.88
C CYS A 512 -12.40 6.60 -11.58
N CYS A 513 -13.44 5.79 -11.44
CA CYS A 513 -14.21 5.67 -10.21
C CYS A 513 -14.84 4.28 -10.09
N ILE A 514 -14.75 3.68 -8.91
CA ILE A 514 -15.48 2.46 -8.55
C ILE A 514 -16.59 2.81 -7.57
N ALA A 515 -17.82 2.46 -7.94
CA ALA A 515 -18.97 2.49 -7.06
C ALA A 515 -19.36 1.04 -6.69
N GLU A 516 -19.09 0.63 -5.47
CA GLU A 516 -19.54 -0.66 -4.94
C GLU A 516 -20.95 -0.53 -4.38
N ILE A 517 -21.88 -1.33 -4.88
CA ILE A 517 -23.28 -1.23 -4.48
C ILE A 517 -23.63 -2.43 -3.59
N GLY A 518 -24.07 -2.11 -2.38
CA GLY A 518 -24.52 -3.09 -1.40
C GLY A 518 -25.97 -3.46 -1.64
N PHE A 519 -26.23 -4.73 -1.90
CA PHE A 519 -27.54 -5.35 -1.99
C PHE A 519 -27.69 -6.38 -0.86
N PRO A 520 -28.11 -5.96 0.36
CA PRO A 520 -28.12 -6.83 1.53
C PRO A 520 -29.00 -8.08 1.37
N LYS A 521 -30.10 -7.96 0.61
CA LYS A 521 -31.01 -9.08 0.34
C LYS A 521 -30.39 -10.18 -0.50
N GLU A 522 -29.43 -9.82 -1.35
CA GLU A 522 -28.70 -10.73 -2.24
C GLU A 522 -27.35 -11.15 -1.67
N GLY A 523 -26.99 -10.64 -0.50
CA GLY A 523 -25.74 -10.97 0.19
C GLY A 523 -24.52 -10.15 -0.26
N TYR A 524 -24.69 -9.20 -1.17
CA TYR A 524 -23.61 -8.32 -1.62
C TYR A 524 -23.44 -7.14 -0.70
N MET A 525 -22.21 -6.93 -0.23
CA MET A 525 -21.86 -5.80 0.62
C MET A 525 -20.52 -5.20 0.16
N PRO A 526 -20.38 -3.86 0.13
CA PRO A 526 -19.12 -3.20 -0.15
C PRO A 526 -18.00 -3.64 0.78
N GLU A 527 -16.76 -3.50 0.32
CA GLU A 527 -15.59 -3.83 1.11
C GLU A 527 -15.40 -2.85 2.26
N LEU A 528 -15.48 -3.34 3.49
CA LEU A 528 -15.23 -2.56 4.70
C LEU A 528 -13.78 -2.71 5.19
N SER A 529 -13.10 -3.78 4.79
CA SER A 529 -11.72 -4.01 5.18
C SER A 529 -10.75 -3.30 4.23
N PHE A 530 -10.29 -2.16 4.64
CA PHE A 530 -9.24 -1.40 3.99
C PHE A 530 -7.91 -2.13 4.14
N GLY A 531 -7.27 -2.56 3.07
CA GLY A 531 -5.97 -3.16 3.20
C GLY A 531 -5.60 -4.23 2.18
N THR A 532 -6.40 -4.41 1.15
CA THR A 532 -5.97 -5.21 0.02
C THR A 532 -5.06 -4.36 -0.88
N HIS A 533 -4.05 -4.96 -1.52
CA HIS A 533 -3.23 -4.30 -2.55
C HIS A 533 -4.09 -3.62 -3.61
N PHE A 534 -5.23 -4.21 -3.94
CA PHE A 534 -6.18 -3.66 -4.90
C PHE A 534 -6.59 -2.21 -4.55
N PHE A 535 -6.94 -1.93 -3.28
CA PHE A 535 -7.30 -0.56 -2.87
C PHE A 535 -6.10 0.39 -2.80
N THR A 536 -4.94 -0.12 -2.46
CA THR A 536 -3.70 0.68 -2.50
C THR A 536 -3.38 1.08 -3.93
N ASP A 537 -3.52 0.15 -4.88
CA ASP A 537 -3.32 0.43 -6.29
C ASP A 537 -4.36 1.44 -6.83
N LEU A 538 -5.62 1.37 -6.39
CA LEU A 538 -6.65 2.37 -6.73
C LEU A 538 -6.28 3.78 -6.25
N GLU A 539 -5.79 3.90 -5.03
CA GLU A 539 -5.37 5.20 -4.46
C GLU A 539 -4.17 5.79 -5.22
N ILE A 540 -3.21 4.94 -5.57
CA ILE A 540 -2.02 5.34 -6.31
C ILE A 540 -2.38 5.84 -7.71
N ASP A 541 -3.29 5.16 -8.41
CA ASP A 541 -3.72 5.55 -9.76
C ASP A 541 -4.84 6.62 -9.73
N GLY A 542 -5.18 7.15 -8.55
CA GLY A 542 -6.19 8.21 -8.39
C GLY A 542 -7.58 7.77 -8.82
N ILE A 543 -7.90 6.48 -8.71
CA ILE A 543 -9.23 5.93 -8.95
C ILE A 543 -10.10 6.24 -7.73
N LEU A 544 -11.16 7.01 -7.94
CA LEU A 544 -12.09 7.35 -6.88
C LEU A 544 -12.90 6.11 -6.45
N TYR A 545 -13.34 6.12 -5.19
CA TYR A 545 -14.12 5.02 -4.62
C TYR A 545 -15.29 5.54 -3.80
N MET A 546 -16.44 4.92 -3.95
CA MET A 546 -17.61 5.18 -3.11
C MET A 546 -18.47 3.92 -2.92
N PRO A 547 -18.84 3.57 -1.67
CA PRO A 547 -19.78 2.51 -1.39
C PRO A 547 -21.20 3.07 -1.29
N VAL A 548 -22.13 2.49 -2.05
CA VAL A 548 -23.55 2.85 -2.02
C VAL A 548 -24.33 1.70 -1.39
N TYR A 549 -25.18 1.99 -0.42
CA TYR A 549 -25.99 0.98 0.26
C TYR A 549 -27.46 1.15 -0.12
N GLU A 550 -27.98 0.17 -0.88
CA GLU A 550 -29.39 0.16 -1.26
C GLU A 550 -30.30 0.24 -0.01
N GLY A 551 -31.29 1.12 -0.07
CA GLY A 551 -32.25 1.32 1.02
C GLY A 551 -31.72 2.08 2.25
N ALA A 552 -30.46 2.48 2.30
CA ALA A 552 -29.94 3.31 3.37
C ALA A 552 -30.41 4.77 3.24
N LYS A 553 -30.78 5.40 4.35
CA LYS A 553 -31.49 6.69 4.42
C LYS A 553 -30.89 7.83 3.60
N ASN A 554 -29.56 7.91 3.52
CA ASN A 554 -28.84 9.01 2.84
C ASN A 554 -28.14 8.55 1.56
N ASN A 555 -28.36 7.32 1.14
CA ASN A 555 -27.81 6.78 -0.10
C ASN A 555 -28.87 6.85 -1.20
N ILE A 556 -28.41 6.96 -2.44
CA ILE A 556 -29.24 6.86 -3.64
C ILE A 556 -28.64 5.78 -4.52
N PHE A 557 -29.46 4.84 -4.93
CA PHE A 557 -29.26 3.92 -6.04
C PHE A 557 -30.45 4.06 -6.95
N ASP A 558 -30.27 4.78 -8.07
CA ASP A 558 -31.37 5.04 -9.02
C ASP A 558 -31.46 3.90 -10.03
N GLU A 559 -32.16 2.83 -9.61
CA GLU A 559 -32.39 1.66 -10.44
C GLU A 559 -33.34 1.98 -11.60
N GLU A 560 -34.29 2.89 -11.42
CA GLU A 560 -35.22 3.31 -12.48
C GLU A 560 -34.45 3.94 -13.63
N PHE A 561 -33.51 4.83 -13.35
CA PHE A 561 -32.59 5.39 -14.34
C PHE A 561 -31.80 4.29 -15.08
N LEU A 562 -31.18 3.36 -14.36
CA LEU A 562 -30.37 2.29 -14.96
C LEU A 562 -31.20 1.30 -15.79
N ASN A 563 -32.50 1.19 -15.56
CA ASN A 563 -33.38 0.34 -16.34
C ASN A 563 -34.03 1.08 -17.54
N SER A 564 -34.20 2.40 -17.46
CA SER A 564 -34.87 3.20 -18.49
C SER A 564 -33.92 3.90 -19.45
N ALA A 565 -32.70 4.28 -19.02
CA ALA A 565 -31.72 4.93 -19.87
C ALA A 565 -31.22 4.00 -20.98
N PRO A 566 -30.97 4.51 -22.20
CA PRO A 566 -30.43 3.72 -23.29
C PRO A 566 -29.03 3.21 -22.95
N TYR A 567 -28.78 1.91 -23.15
CA TYR A 567 -27.49 1.28 -22.91
C TYR A 567 -27.13 0.27 -24.02
N ALA A 568 -25.84 0.04 -24.19
CA ALA A 568 -25.32 -1.04 -24.98
C ALA A 568 -24.97 -2.23 -24.07
N THR A 569 -25.27 -3.45 -24.56
CA THR A 569 -24.84 -4.67 -23.85
C THR A 569 -23.36 -4.93 -24.16
N GLY A 570 -22.56 -5.18 -23.13
CA GLY A 570 -21.17 -5.57 -23.24
C GLY A 570 -20.98 -7.03 -23.68
N PRO A 571 -19.74 -7.54 -23.60
CA PRO A 571 -19.43 -8.93 -23.97
C PRO A 571 -20.16 -9.99 -23.13
N HIS A 572 -20.70 -9.61 -21.97
CA HIS A 572 -21.54 -10.44 -21.13
C HIS A 572 -22.88 -9.73 -20.83
N PRO A 573 -24.02 -10.44 -20.80
CA PRO A 573 -25.35 -9.82 -20.58
C PRO A 573 -25.45 -8.99 -19.29
N ALA A 574 -24.72 -9.35 -18.24
CA ALA A 574 -24.68 -8.58 -16.99
C ALA A 574 -23.95 -7.23 -17.13
N VAL A 575 -23.20 -6.98 -18.19
CA VAL A 575 -22.41 -5.75 -18.36
C VAL A 575 -23.16 -4.78 -19.27
N ARG A 576 -23.61 -3.66 -18.70
CA ARG A 576 -24.32 -2.59 -19.41
C ARG A 576 -23.41 -1.37 -19.54
N LEU A 577 -23.36 -0.76 -20.72
CA LEU A 577 -22.58 0.44 -21.03
C LEU A 577 -23.51 1.59 -21.36
N TYR A 578 -23.43 2.66 -20.58
CA TYR A 578 -24.14 3.91 -20.84
C TYR A 578 -23.14 4.94 -21.38
N GLY A 579 -23.39 5.44 -22.59
CA GLY A 579 -22.63 6.55 -23.17
C GLY A 579 -23.24 7.90 -22.78
N GLY A 580 -22.40 8.91 -22.63
CA GLY A 580 -22.90 10.23 -22.26
C GLY A 580 -21.85 11.17 -21.68
N SER A 581 -22.27 11.94 -20.69
CA SER A 581 -21.40 12.74 -19.83
C SER A 581 -21.79 12.49 -18.40
N PHE A 582 -20.88 11.93 -17.64
CA PHE A 582 -21.05 11.63 -16.23
C PHE A 582 -20.04 12.41 -15.40
N SER A 583 -20.42 12.74 -14.17
CA SER A 583 -19.52 13.41 -13.23
C SER A 583 -19.53 12.70 -11.87
N VAL A 584 -18.36 12.61 -11.25
CA VAL A 584 -18.14 12.03 -9.93
C VAL A 584 -17.59 13.11 -9.02
N TYR A 585 -18.22 13.29 -7.88
CA TYR A 585 -17.78 14.17 -6.81
C TYR A 585 -17.73 13.36 -5.51
N THR A 586 -16.54 13.23 -4.93
CA THR A 586 -16.35 12.54 -3.65
C THR A 586 -15.66 13.47 -2.67
N ASP A 587 -16.39 13.92 -1.66
CA ASP A 587 -15.88 14.76 -0.56
C ASP A 587 -15.66 13.88 0.67
N GLY A 588 -14.43 13.41 0.86
CA GLY A 588 -14.04 12.61 2.01
C GLY A 588 -14.19 13.38 3.34
N ASP A 589 -14.10 14.71 3.34
CA ASP A 589 -14.27 15.52 4.56
C ASP A 589 -15.73 15.62 5.00
N ARG A 590 -16.66 15.62 4.06
CA ARG A 590 -18.10 15.58 4.33
C ARG A 590 -18.66 14.16 4.35
N ASN A 591 -17.86 13.15 3.98
CA ASN A 591 -18.33 11.78 3.72
C ASN A 591 -19.50 11.73 2.72
N LEU A 592 -19.38 12.47 1.65
CA LEU A 592 -20.41 12.58 0.64
C LEU A 592 -19.83 12.25 -0.74
N GLY A 593 -20.39 11.24 -1.39
CA GLY A 593 -20.07 10.87 -2.76
C GLY A 593 -21.31 10.97 -3.64
N VAL A 594 -21.16 11.49 -4.86
CA VAL A 594 -22.25 11.65 -5.81
C VAL A 594 -21.76 11.33 -7.22
N ILE A 595 -22.55 10.55 -7.96
CA ILE A 595 -22.40 10.36 -9.40
C ILE A 595 -23.63 10.92 -10.08
N THR A 596 -23.41 11.82 -11.07
CA THR A 596 -24.49 12.44 -11.86
C THR A 596 -24.39 12.02 -13.32
N ALA A 597 -25.55 11.93 -13.98
CA ALA A 597 -25.65 11.94 -15.43
C ALA A 597 -25.98 13.38 -15.88
N ASP A 598 -25.04 14.00 -16.58
CA ASP A 598 -25.22 15.35 -17.12
C ASP A 598 -25.84 15.30 -18.54
N ARG A 599 -25.58 14.20 -19.26
CA ARG A 599 -26.13 13.89 -20.58
C ARG A 599 -26.09 12.37 -20.82
N ILE A 600 -27.11 11.85 -21.47
CA ILE A 600 -27.13 10.45 -21.96
C ILE A 600 -27.20 10.47 -23.46
N ASP A 601 -26.35 9.72 -24.10
CA ASP A 601 -26.32 9.54 -25.54
C ASP A 601 -27.19 8.34 -25.96
N GLU A 602 -27.68 8.30 -27.19
CA GLU A 602 -28.33 7.12 -27.73
C GLU A 602 -27.39 5.90 -27.71
N ALA A 603 -27.92 4.72 -27.46
CA ALA A 603 -27.16 3.50 -27.29
C ALA A 603 -26.30 3.17 -28.53
N SER A 604 -25.06 3.63 -28.55
CA SER A 604 -24.06 3.19 -29.50
C SER A 604 -23.12 2.19 -28.82
N SER A 605 -23.19 0.92 -29.24
CA SER A 605 -22.29 -0.09 -28.69
C SER A 605 -20.88 0.09 -29.25
N PRO A 606 -19.84 0.26 -28.41
CA PRO A 606 -18.46 0.24 -28.88
C PRO A 606 -18.04 -1.15 -29.43
N PHE A 607 -18.91 -2.17 -29.29
CA PHE A 607 -18.69 -3.54 -29.79
C PHE A 607 -19.41 -3.83 -31.11
N CYS A 608 -20.28 -2.92 -31.60
CA CYS A 608 -20.93 -3.03 -32.91
C CYS A 608 -20.09 -2.29 -33.97
N SER A 609 -19.09 -2.94 -34.54
CA SER A 609 -18.41 -2.51 -35.76
C SER A 609 -18.02 -3.73 -36.58
#